data_b391665ae9667b47cceb337f5ce941bb
#
_entry.id   b391665ae9667b47cceb337f5ce941bb
#
_cell.length_a   1.000
_cell.length_b   1.000
_cell.length_c   1.000
_cell.angle_alpha   90.00
_cell.angle_beta   90.00
_cell.angle_gamma   90.00
#
_symmetry.space_group_name_H-M   'P 1'
#
loop_
_entity.id
_entity.type
_entity.pdbx_description
1 polymer ?
#
loop_
_entity_poly.entity_id
_entity_poly.type
_entity_poly.pdbx_seq_one_letter_code
_entity_poly.pdbx_strand_id
1 'polypeptide(L)'
;AEVDNVSPIRRGEDDKAKEEKTKLDILDDPVRMYLKQMGQVPLLTREQEVEISKRIEDAENEVKRIIYSFGFTGKEHIALAEKLISEPPKERFDRVIVDKKIDSREQHLKVLRRLVKNVRAADHKVDEKYMSCLKAKNQAARTRAEKAFNQNATTLQKSFPKFFYKQKVIEEMSVVAENVNEKIVASIEAVEAASKGRKTAANKQIIEGETRKMQALEIFTRMTSEGYVEAFKQ
;
A
#
# COMPACT_ATOMS: atom_id res chain seq x y z
N ALA A 1 -48.03 32.12 72.51
CA ALA A 1 -47.31 32.58 71.32
C ALA A 1 -46.45 31.40 70.74
N GLU A 2 -46.98 30.78 69.71
CA GLU A 2 -46.41 29.65 69.03
C GLU A 2 -45.27 30.12 68.09
N VAL A 3 -44.21 29.33 68.07
CA VAL A 3 -43.07 29.55 67.18
C VAL A 3 -43.14 28.48 66.13
N ASP A 4 -43.42 28.88 64.88
CA ASP A 4 -43.40 28.04 63.71
C ASP A 4 -42.00 27.55 63.36
N ASN A 5 -41.86 26.25 63.28
CA ASN A 5 -40.67 25.51 62.90
C ASN A 5 -40.67 25.30 61.37
N VAL A 6 -39.89 26.11 60.63
CA VAL A 6 -39.75 25.96 59.21
C VAL A 6 -38.50 25.10 58.91
N SER A 7 -38.71 23.90 58.43
CA SER A 7 -37.65 22.98 57.97
C SER A 7 -36.94 23.53 56.72
N PRO A 8 -35.62 23.35 56.57
CA PRO A 8 -34.88 23.78 55.35
C PRO A 8 -35.16 22.87 54.17
N ILE A 9 -35.56 23.48 53.08
CA ILE A 9 -35.86 22.85 51.79
C ILE A 9 -34.56 22.25 51.21
N ARG A 10 -34.58 20.92 50.96
CA ARG A 10 -33.52 20.20 50.23
C ARG A 10 -33.48 20.65 48.77
N ARG A 11 -32.69 21.69 48.46
CA ARG A 11 -32.44 22.20 47.07
C ARG A 11 -31.17 21.63 46.42
N GLY A 12 -30.47 20.71 47.02
CA GLY A 12 -29.16 20.25 46.53
C GLY A 12 -29.14 18.94 45.75
N GLU A 13 -30.18 18.12 45.80
CA GLU A 13 -30.20 16.80 45.18
C GLU A 13 -30.87 16.81 43.79
N ASP A 14 -31.86 17.67 43.58
CA ASP A 14 -32.56 17.78 42.29
C ASP A 14 -31.70 18.49 41.20
N ASP A 15 -30.83 19.40 41.59
CA ASP A 15 -29.95 20.10 40.66
C ASP A 15 -28.79 19.21 40.18
N LYS A 16 -28.26 18.34 41.03
CA LYS A 16 -27.25 17.34 40.65
C LYS A 16 -27.81 16.26 39.73
N ALA A 17 -29.02 15.77 40.01
CA ALA A 17 -29.70 14.78 39.18
C ALA A 17 -30.10 15.34 37.79
N LYS A 18 -30.41 16.64 37.72
CA LYS A 18 -30.64 17.34 36.43
C LYS A 18 -29.35 17.54 35.65
N GLU A 19 -28.24 17.90 36.31
CA GLU A 19 -26.94 18.03 35.66
C GLU A 19 -26.39 16.69 35.14
N GLU A 20 -26.60 15.59 35.88
CA GLU A 20 -26.21 14.25 35.44
C GLU A 20 -27.08 13.74 34.27
N LYS A 21 -28.40 13.96 34.29
CA LYS A 21 -29.28 13.65 33.14
C LYS A 21 -28.92 14.47 31.89
N THR A 22 -28.64 15.77 32.06
CA THR A 22 -28.20 16.61 30.92
C THR A 22 -26.84 16.18 30.39
N LYS A 23 -25.93 15.67 31.23
CA LYS A 23 -24.65 15.11 30.76
C LYS A 23 -24.81 13.78 30.04
N LEU A 24 -25.73 12.93 30.45
CA LEU A 24 -26.06 11.66 29.78
C LEU A 24 -26.78 11.89 28.44
N ASP A 25 -27.73 12.83 28.34
CA ASP A 25 -28.39 13.20 27.09
C ASP A 25 -27.44 13.86 26.09
N ILE A 26 -26.37 14.52 26.57
CA ILE A 26 -25.31 15.09 25.72
C ILE A 26 -24.38 14.00 25.16
N LEU A 27 -24.22 12.87 25.85
CA LEU A 27 -23.40 11.74 25.38
C LEU A 27 -24.12 10.86 24.35
N ASP A 28 -25.47 10.86 24.33
CA ASP A 28 -26.27 10.02 23.44
C ASP A 28 -26.61 10.66 22.08
N ASP A 29 -26.28 11.96 21.88
CA ASP A 29 -26.49 12.63 20.58
C ASP A 29 -25.18 12.62 19.76
N PRO A 30 -25.05 11.72 18.75
CA PRO A 30 -23.86 11.63 17.90
C PRO A 30 -23.53 12.94 17.19
N VAL A 31 -24.54 13.77 16.88
CA VAL A 31 -24.36 15.07 16.24
C VAL A 31 -23.72 16.06 17.19
N ARG A 32 -24.18 16.10 18.45
CA ARG A 32 -23.56 16.96 19.50
C ARG A 32 -22.16 16.54 19.83
N MET A 33 -21.89 15.24 19.92
CA MET A 33 -20.53 14.72 20.15
C MET A 33 -19.63 15.10 18.98
N TYR A 34 -20.10 14.96 17.74
CA TYR A 34 -19.37 15.37 16.54
C TYR A 34 -19.06 16.88 16.54
N LEU A 35 -20.06 17.73 16.82
CA LEU A 35 -19.86 19.18 16.90
C LEU A 35 -18.92 19.58 18.03
N LYS A 36 -18.97 18.90 19.18
CA LYS A 36 -18.06 19.13 20.29
C LYS A 36 -16.64 18.73 19.94
N GLN A 37 -16.44 17.60 19.26
CA GLN A 37 -15.13 17.16 18.80
C GLN A 37 -14.57 18.09 17.70
N MET A 38 -15.41 18.52 16.76
CA MET A 38 -15.01 19.51 15.74
C MET A 38 -14.60 20.85 16.35
N GLY A 39 -15.29 21.30 17.41
CA GLY A 39 -14.95 22.55 18.10
C GLY A 39 -13.68 22.49 18.96
N GLN A 40 -13.14 21.30 19.25
CA GLN A 40 -11.90 21.13 20.01
C GLN A 40 -10.63 21.18 19.14
N VAL A 41 -10.77 20.94 17.83
CA VAL A 41 -9.65 20.97 16.88
C VAL A 41 -9.64 22.36 16.22
N PRO A 42 -8.58 23.15 16.41
CA PRO A 42 -8.48 24.46 15.73
C PRO A 42 -8.46 24.24 14.21
N LEU A 43 -9.18 25.12 13.50
CA LEU A 43 -9.15 25.14 12.05
C LEU A 43 -7.74 25.44 11.56
N LEU A 44 -7.32 24.75 10.51
CA LEU A 44 -6.02 24.99 9.88
C LEU A 44 -5.99 26.38 9.26
N THR A 45 -4.86 27.07 9.37
CA THR A 45 -4.59 28.26 8.55
C THR A 45 -4.32 27.83 7.11
N ARG A 46 -4.51 28.76 6.16
CA ARG A 46 -4.21 28.50 4.74
C ARG A 46 -2.78 28.02 4.50
N GLU A 47 -1.84 28.53 5.27
CA GLU A 47 -0.43 28.14 5.19
C GLU A 47 -0.24 26.68 5.66
N GLN A 48 -0.90 26.32 6.76
CA GLN A 48 -0.89 24.93 7.28
C GLN A 48 -1.57 23.95 6.32
N GLU A 49 -2.69 24.34 5.67
CA GLU A 49 -3.33 23.52 4.64
C GLU A 49 -2.39 23.25 3.46
N VAL A 50 -1.68 24.26 2.99
CA VAL A 50 -0.72 24.13 1.89
C VAL A 50 0.46 23.24 2.31
N GLU A 51 0.99 23.44 3.52
CA GLU A 51 2.09 22.62 4.04
C GLU A 51 1.68 21.14 4.16
N ILE A 52 0.53 20.88 4.78
CA ILE A 52 0.02 19.50 4.93
C ILE A 52 -0.24 18.88 3.57
N SER A 53 -0.85 19.61 2.63
CA SER A 53 -1.13 19.11 1.27
C SER A 53 0.15 18.72 0.53
N LYS A 54 1.22 19.51 0.67
CA LYS A 54 2.54 19.18 0.10
C LYS A 54 3.13 17.93 0.75
N ARG A 55 3.05 17.80 2.06
CA ARG A 55 3.54 16.62 2.78
C ARG A 55 2.81 15.35 2.36
N ILE A 56 1.48 15.45 2.14
CA ILE A 56 0.68 14.33 1.61
C ILE A 56 1.15 13.97 0.20
N GLU A 57 1.30 14.96 -0.69
CA GLU A 57 1.76 14.73 -2.06
C GLU A 57 3.16 14.10 -2.10
N ASP A 58 4.08 14.57 -1.27
CA ASP A 58 5.43 14.02 -1.17
C ASP A 58 5.40 12.56 -0.68
N ALA A 59 4.59 12.27 0.35
CA ALA A 59 4.40 10.90 0.85
C ALA A 59 3.78 9.97 -0.21
N GLU A 60 2.74 10.42 -0.92
CA GLU A 60 2.14 9.66 -2.02
C GLU A 60 3.13 9.37 -3.16
N ASN A 61 3.97 10.35 -3.49
CA ASN A 61 5.00 10.19 -4.53
C ASN A 61 6.07 9.19 -4.09
N GLU A 62 6.44 9.21 -2.81
CA GLU A 62 7.41 8.25 -2.25
C GLU A 62 6.84 6.84 -2.24
N VAL A 63 5.60 6.64 -1.82
CA VAL A 63 4.89 5.34 -1.91
C VAL A 63 4.87 4.84 -3.36
N LYS A 64 4.53 5.71 -4.33
CA LYS A 64 4.57 5.36 -5.76
C LYS A 64 5.97 4.94 -6.20
N ARG A 65 7.00 5.67 -5.78
CA ARG A 65 8.40 5.37 -6.11
C ARG A 65 8.79 3.97 -5.63
N ILE A 66 8.45 3.64 -4.39
CA ILE A 66 8.78 2.35 -3.77
C ILE A 66 7.99 1.23 -4.47
N ILE A 67 6.67 1.36 -4.61
CA ILE A 67 5.83 0.35 -5.27
C ILE A 67 6.29 0.10 -6.71
N TYR A 68 6.64 1.16 -7.48
CA TYR A 68 7.11 1.01 -8.85
C TYR A 68 8.47 0.32 -8.96
N SER A 69 9.23 0.23 -7.87
CA SER A 69 10.50 -0.50 -7.85
C SER A 69 10.31 -2.02 -7.78
N PHE A 70 9.17 -2.49 -7.29
CA PHE A 70 8.92 -3.92 -7.16
C PHE A 70 8.61 -4.59 -8.50
N GLY A 71 9.18 -5.77 -8.71
CA GLY A 71 9.08 -6.50 -9.99
C GLY A 71 7.66 -6.92 -10.39
N PHE A 72 6.75 -7.12 -9.44
CA PHE A 72 5.37 -7.49 -9.71
C PHE A 72 4.51 -6.33 -10.22
N THR A 73 4.90 -5.08 -9.97
CA THR A 73 4.09 -3.88 -10.28
C THR A 73 3.72 -3.79 -11.77
N GLY A 74 4.63 -4.16 -12.67
CA GLY A 74 4.32 -4.21 -14.09
C GLY A 74 3.19 -5.17 -14.42
N LYS A 75 3.18 -6.34 -13.79
CA LYS A 75 2.16 -7.39 -13.96
C LYS A 75 0.80 -6.93 -13.42
N GLU A 76 0.78 -6.29 -12.24
CA GLU A 76 -0.43 -5.74 -11.65
C GLU A 76 -1.04 -4.60 -12.49
N HIS A 77 -0.20 -3.69 -13.01
CA HIS A 77 -0.66 -2.63 -13.92
C HIS A 77 -1.29 -3.19 -15.19
N ILE A 78 -0.68 -4.23 -15.78
CA ILE A 78 -1.20 -4.90 -16.96
C ILE A 78 -2.51 -5.61 -16.65
N ALA A 79 -2.57 -6.39 -15.56
CA ALA A 79 -3.75 -7.15 -15.18
C ALA A 79 -4.98 -6.24 -14.94
N LEU A 80 -4.77 -5.10 -14.27
CA LEU A 80 -5.83 -4.14 -14.03
C LEU A 80 -6.27 -3.42 -15.32
N ALA A 81 -5.34 -3.04 -16.19
CA ALA A 81 -5.65 -2.46 -17.49
C ALA A 81 -6.44 -3.43 -18.37
N GLU A 82 -6.12 -4.72 -18.35
CA GLU A 82 -6.85 -5.75 -19.09
C GLU A 82 -8.30 -5.90 -18.60
N LYS A 83 -8.52 -5.83 -17.27
CA LYS A 83 -9.88 -5.80 -16.71
C LYS A 83 -10.69 -4.60 -17.18
N LEU A 84 -10.06 -3.42 -17.36
CA LEU A 84 -10.72 -2.21 -17.87
C LEU A 84 -11.04 -2.30 -19.37
N ILE A 85 -10.16 -2.99 -20.15
CA ILE A 85 -10.29 -3.08 -21.61
C ILE A 85 -11.17 -4.27 -22.03
N SER A 86 -11.42 -5.23 -21.12
CA SER A 86 -12.21 -6.42 -21.42
C SER A 86 -13.63 -6.10 -21.86
N GLU A 87 -14.20 -6.96 -22.67
CA GLU A 87 -15.59 -6.84 -23.15
C GLU A 87 -16.40 -8.08 -22.68
N PRO A 88 -17.32 -7.93 -21.72
CA PRO A 88 -17.66 -6.73 -20.96
C PRO A 88 -16.56 -6.30 -19.98
N PRO A 89 -16.47 -5.00 -19.62
CA PRO A 89 -15.49 -4.51 -18.66
C PRO A 89 -15.68 -5.18 -17.29
N LYS A 90 -14.59 -5.70 -16.73
CA LYS A 90 -14.58 -6.36 -15.40
C LYS A 90 -14.34 -5.39 -14.25
N GLU A 91 -13.92 -4.15 -14.57
CA GLU A 91 -13.70 -3.08 -13.62
C GLU A 91 -14.30 -1.76 -14.10
N ARG A 92 -14.68 -0.91 -13.17
CA ARG A 92 -15.26 0.41 -13.46
C ARG A 92 -14.14 1.42 -13.70
N PHE A 93 -14.22 2.10 -14.85
CA PHE A 93 -13.21 3.08 -15.27
C PHE A 93 -13.06 4.24 -14.26
N ASP A 94 -14.18 4.80 -13.80
CA ASP A 94 -14.24 5.91 -12.84
C ASP A 94 -13.66 5.56 -11.46
N ARG A 95 -13.63 4.28 -11.09
CA ARG A 95 -13.06 3.79 -9.84
C ARG A 95 -11.52 3.68 -9.90
N VAL A 96 -10.98 3.35 -11.05
CA VAL A 96 -9.57 3.00 -11.25
C VAL A 96 -8.76 4.17 -11.78
N ILE A 97 -9.32 4.92 -12.74
CA ILE A 97 -8.61 5.98 -13.46
C ILE A 97 -8.90 7.35 -12.84
N VAL A 98 -7.90 8.24 -12.84
CA VAL A 98 -8.03 9.61 -12.34
C VAL A 98 -9.14 10.37 -13.06
N ASP A 99 -9.85 11.24 -12.34
CA ASP A 99 -11.06 11.92 -12.81
C ASP A 99 -10.80 12.78 -14.05
N LYS A 100 -9.59 13.34 -14.19
CA LYS A 100 -9.15 14.12 -15.38
C LYS A 100 -9.26 13.35 -16.71
N LYS A 101 -9.40 12.01 -16.68
CA LYS A 101 -9.50 11.14 -17.87
C LYS A 101 -10.91 10.60 -18.13
N ILE A 102 -11.89 10.94 -17.30
CA ILE A 102 -13.26 10.43 -17.43
C ILE A 102 -13.90 10.92 -18.74
N ASP A 103 -13.78 12.22 -19.05
CA ASP A 103 -14.35 12.82 -20.26
C ASP A 103 -13.70 12.27 -21.55
N SER A 104 -12.46 11.80 -21.46
CA SER A 104 -11.71 11.23 -22.59
C SER A 104 -11.60 9.69 -22.52
N ARG A 105 -12.58 9.02 -21.90
CA ARG A 105 -12.56 7.59 -21.62
C ARG A 105 -12.20 6.72 -22.83
N GLU A 106 -12.89 6.90 -23.97
CA GLU A 106 -12.67 6.06 -25.14
C GLU A 106 -11.26 6.23 -25.72
N GLN A 107 -10.79 7.47 -25.76
CA GLN A 107 -9.43 7.76 -26.23
C GLN A 107 -8.40 7.13 -25.29
N HIS A 108 -8.64 7.23 -23.96
CA HIS A 108 -7.75 6.63 -22.97
C HIS A 108 -7.72 5.10 -23.06
N LEU A 109 -8.86 4.44 -23.27
CA LEU A 109 -8.92 2.98 -23.49
C LEU A 109 -8.13 2.54 -24.73
N LYS A 110 -8.18 3.33 -25.83
CA LYS A 110 -7.34 3.06 -27.01
C LYS A 110 -5.85 3.18 -26.69
N VAL A 111 -5.47 4.18 -25.89
CA VAL A 111 -4.08 4.36 -25.43
C VAL A 111 -3.67 3.22 -24.51
N LEU A 112 -4.52 2.80 -23.57
CA LEU A 112 -4.26 1.68 -22.67
C LEU A 112 -3.99 0.37 -23.40
N ARG A 113 -4.73 0.06 -24.48
CA ARG A 113 -4.49 -1.14 -25.31
C ARG A 113 -3.09 -1.18 -25.89
N ARG A 114 -2.55 -0.03 -26.32
CA ARG A 114 -1.16 0.08 -26.81
C ARG A 114 -0.16 0.02 -25.67
N LEU A 115 -0.45 0.72 -24.57
CA LEU A 115 0.41 0.79 -23.39
C LEU A 115 0.62 -0.59 -22.77
N VAL A 116 -0.43 -1.39 -22.63
CA VAL A 116 -0.37 -2.78 -22.13
C VAL A 116 0.59 -3.63 -22.97
N LYS A 117 0.51 -3.54 -24.31
CA LYS A 117 1.42 -4.28 -25.21
C LYS A 117 2.87 -3.87 -24.99
N ASN A 118 3.12 -2.56 -24.92
CA ASN A 118 4.47 -2.02 -24.75
C ASN A 118 5.05 -2.37 -23.37
N VAL A 119 4.25 -2.21 -22.32
CA VAL A 119 4.66 -2.50 -20.94
C VAL A 119 4.90 -4.00 -20.76
N ARG A 120 4.08 -4.87 -21.35
CA ARG A 120 4.29 -6.32 -21.34
C ARG A 120 5.61 -6.72 -21.99
N ALA A 121 5.91 -6.16 -23.14
CA ALA A 121 7.19 -6.42 -23.82
C ALA A 121 8.39 -5.89 -23.01
N ALA A 122 8.25 -4.71 -22.38
CA ALA A 122 9.27 -4.15 -21.52
C ALA A 122 9.44 -4.98 -20.22
N ASP A 123 8.36 -5.42 -19.61
CA ASP A 123 8.36 -6.26 -18.40
C ASP A 123 9.07 -7.60 -18.65
N HIS A 124 8.76 -8.27 -19.76
CA HIS A 124 9.43 -9.49 -20.16
C HIS A 124 10.94 -9.28 -20.38
N LYS A 125 11.31 -8.17 -21.01
CA LYS A 125 12.73 -7.82 -21.23
C LYS A 125 13.46 -7.59 -19.89
N VAL A 126 12.79 -6.99 -18.89
CA VAL A 126 13.35 -6.81 -17.55
C VAL A 126 13.51 -8.17 -16.85
N ASP A 127 12.53 -9.09 -16.98
CA ASP A 127 12.65 -10.46 -16.45
C ASP A 127 13.87 -11.17 -17.05
N GLU A 128 14.08 -11.11 -18.37
CA GLU A 128 15.25 -11.69 -19.04
C GLU A 128 16.58 -11.13 -18.52
N LYS A 129 16.63 -9.80 -18.30
CA LYS A 129 17.84 -9.15 -17.76
C LYS A 129 18.10 -9.54 -16.32
N TYR A 130 17.08 -9.63 -15.48
CA TYR A 130 17.23 -10.12 -14.12
C TYR A 130 17.72 -11.57 -14.08
N MET A 131 17.15 -12.45 -14.90
CA MET A 131 17.64 -13.83 -15.03
C MET A 131 19.09 -13.90 -15.52
N SER A 132 19.53 -12.94 -16.34
CA SER A 132 20.92 -12.84 -16.77
C SER A 132 21.85 -12.43 -15.61
N CYS A 133 21.38 -11.58 -14.70
CA CYS A 133 22.13 -11.24 -13.47
C CYS A 133 22.31 -12.47 -12.58
N LEU A 134 21.26 -13.28 -12.38
CA LEU A 134 21.32 -14.50 -11.56
C LEU A 134 22.25 -15.57 -12.16
N LYS A 135 22.35 -15.64 -13.50
CA LYS A 135 23.21 -16.62 -14.21
C LYS A 135 24.65 -16.18 -14.38
N ALA A 136 24.99 -14.93 -14.05
CA ALA A 136 26.34 -14.39 -14.25
C ALA A 136 27.36 -15.07 -13.33
N LYS A 137 28.37 -15.69 -13.91
CA LYS A 137 29.42 -16.43 -13.18
C LYS A 137 30.59 -15.54 -12.69
N ASN A 138 30.85 -14.45 -13.40
CA ASN A 138 31.98 -13.55 -13.14
C ASN A 138 31.49 -12.19 -12.67
N GLN A 139 32.24 -11.55 -11.76
CA GLN A 139 31.90 -10.21 -11.25
C GLN A 139 31.70 -9.17 -12.35
N ALA A 140 32.58 -9.14 -13.36
CA ALA A 140 32.47 -8.21 -14.48
C ALA A 140 31.20 -8.44 -15.33
N ALA A 141 30.80 -9.71 -15.54
CA ALA A 141 29.56 -10.07 -16.21
C ALA A 141 28.34 -9.67 -15.37
N ARG A 142 28.40 -9.88 -14.06
CA ARG A 142 27.35 -9.50 -13.10
C ARG A 142 27.11 -7.99 -13.14
N THR A 143 28.16 -7.18 -12.99
CA THR A 143 28.04 -5.71 -13.02
C THR A 143 27.45 -5.19 -14.34
N ARG A 144 27.83 -5.80 -15.49
CA ARG A 144 27.23 -5.44 -16.79
C ARG A 144 25.75 -5.81 -16.87
N ALA A 145 25.39 -6.99 -16.37
CA ALA A 145 23.99 -7.46 -16.35
C ALA A 145 23.14 -6.59 -15.42
N GLU A 146 23.64 -6.24 -14.23
CA GLU A 146 22.98 -5.34 -13.27
C GLU A 146 22.74 -3.93 -13.88
N LYS A 147 23.75 -3.38 -14.55
CA LYS A 147 23.59 -2.11 -15.26
C LYS A 147 22.49 -2.17 -16.34
N ALA A 148 22.49 -3.24 -17.13
CA ALA A 148 21.46 -3.45 -18.15
C ALA A 148 20.08 -3.68 -17.56
N PHE A 149 19.98 -4.42 -16.46
CA PHE A 149 18.75 -4.61 -15.71
C PHE A 149 18.21 -3.28 -15.20
N ASN A 150 19.01 -2.49 -14.48
CA ASN A 150 18.63 -1.21 -13.89
C ASN A 150 18.15 -0.21 -14.96
N GLN A 151 18.79 -0.15 -16.12
CA GLN A 151 18.38 0.71 -17.23
C GLN A 151 17.00 0.31 -17.79
N ASN A 152 16.76 -0.99 -17.98
CA ASN A 152 15.47 -1.47 -18.47
C ASN A 152 14.38 -1.34 -17.40
N ALA A 153 14.67 -1.61 -16.14
CA ALA A 153 13.75 -1.42 -15.02
C ALA A 153 13.32 0.05 -14.89
N THR A 154 14.27 0.99 -14.92
CA THR A 154 13.97 2.43 -14.89
C THR A 154 13.09 2.85 -16.08
N THR A 155 13.34 2.30 -17.28
CA THR A 155 12.53 2.58 -18.46
C THR A 155 11.10 2.05 -18.30
N LEU A 156 10.94 0.86 -17.72
CA LEU A 156 9.64 0.27 -17.39
C LEU A 156 8.89 1.14 -16.38
N GLN A 157 9.53 1.51 -15.27
CA GLN A 157 8.95 2.34 -14.21
C GLN A 157 8.41 3.67 -14.73
N LYS A 158 9.12 4.33 -15.67
CA LYS A 158 8.67 5.58 -16.32
C LYS A 158 7.39 5.41 -17.16
N SER A 159 6.96 4.19 -17.43
CA SER A 159 5.72 3.92 -18.15
C SER A 159 4.50 3.80 -17.22
N PHE A 160 4.67 3.50 -15.95
CA PHE A 160 3.57 3.29 -14.99
C PHE A 160 2.69 4.53 -14.78
N PRO A 161 3.21 5.75 -14.63
CA PRO A 161 2.37 6.94 -14.50
C PRO A 161 1.44 7.18 -15.71
N LYS A 162 1.75 6.62 -16.89
CA LYS A 162 0.94 6.76 -18.10
C LYS A 162 -0.39 5.98 -18.05
N PHE A 163 -0.56 5.08 -17.09
CA PHE A 163 -1.83 4.39 -16.83
C PHE A 163 -2.85 5.32 -16.20
N PHE A 164 -2.42 6.39 -15.51
CA PHE A 164 -3.27 7.34 -14.80
C PHE A 164 -4.15 6.69 -13.73
N TYR A 165 -3.61 5.71 -13.00
CA TYR A 165 -4.32 5.09 -11.89
C TYR A 165 -4.48 6.05 -10.71
N LYS A 166 -5.63 5.96 -10.02
CA LYS A 166 -5.88 6.68 -8.76
C LYS A 166 -4.92 6.20 -7.68
N GLN A 167 -4.64 7.07 -6.71
CA GLN A 167 -3.80 6.76 -5.56
C GLN A 167 -4.26 5.50 -4.83
N LYS A 168 -5.57 5.35 -4.63
CA LYS A 168 -6.17 4.16 -4.01
C LYS A 168 -5.75 2.84 -4.67
N VAL A 169 -5.58 2.82 -5.99
CA VAL A 169 -5.12 1.63 -6.72
C VAL A 169 -3.67 1.30 -6.38
N ILE A 170 -2.83 2.32 -6.19
CA ILE A 170 -1.44 2.12 -5.78
C ILE A 170 -1.39 1.58 -4.34
N GLU A 171 -2.25 2.07 -3.46
CA GLU A 171 -2.41 1.56 -2.09
C GLU A 171 -2.89 0.10 -2.07
N GLU A 172 -3.79 -0.29 -2.99
CA GLU A 172 -4.20 -1.69 -3.15
C GLU A 172 -3.02 -2.58 -3.60
N MET A 173 -2.07 -2.04 -4.37
CA MET A 173 -0.83 -2.75 -4.72
C MET A 173 0.12 -2.91 -3.53
N SER A 174 0.09 -2.02 -2.54
CA SER A 174 0.89 -2.16 -1.31
C SER A 174 0.49 -3.39 -0.49
N VAL A 175 -0.79 -3.78 -0.54
CA VAL A 175 -1.25 -5.03 0.10
C VAL A 175 -0.58 -6.26 -0.52
N VAL A 176 -0.31 -6.25 -1.83
CA VAL A 176 0.45 -7.33 -2.49
C VAL A 176 1.89 -7.33 -1.99
N ALA A 177 2.49 -6.13 -1.82
CA ALA A 177 3.84 -6.00 -1.28
C ALA A 177 3.93 -6.54 0.16
N GLU A 178 2.94 -6.23 1.00
CA GLU A 178 2.83 -6.74 2.37
C GLU A 178 2.75 -8.26 2.42
N ASN A 179 1.86 -8.85 1.65
CA ASN A 179 1.72 -10.32 1.54
C ASN A 179 3.02 -11.01 1.08
N VAL A 180 3.77 -10.39 0.18
CA VAL A 180 5.08 -10.91 -0.26
C VAL A 180 6.10 -10.80 0.86
N ASN A 181 6.13 -9.66 1.58
CA ASN A 181 7.03 -9.47 2.72
C ASN A 181 6.79 -10.51 3.82
N GLU A 182 5.53 -10.72 4.20
CA GLU A 182 5.16 -11.74 5.20
C GLU A 182 5.66 -13.13 4.80
N LYS A 183 5.48 -13.53 3.53
CA LYS A 183 5.95 -14.82 3.02
C LYS A 183 7.47 -14.94 3.04
N ILE A 184 8.20 -13.87 2.70
CA ILE A 184 9.66 -13.87 2.73
C ILE A 184 10.14 -14.00 4.18
N VAL A 185 9.60 -13.19 5.10
CA VAL A 185 9.97 -13.23 6.52
C VAL A 185 9.69 -14.60 7.12
N ALA A 186 8.49 -15.16 6.90
CA ALA A 186 8.14 -16.49 7.37
C ALA A 186 9.08 -17.59 6.82
N SER A 187 9.48 -17.49 5.55
CA SER A 187 10.45 -18.45 4.97
C SER A 187 11.84 -18.31 5.58
N ILE A 188 12.30 -17.09 5.85
CA ILE A 188 13.58 -16.83 6.53
C ILE A 188 13.57 -17.45 7.94
N GLU A 189 12.53 -17.17 8.73
CA GLU A 189 12.36 -17.70 10.08
C GLU A 189 12.31 -19.23 10.09
N ALA A 190 11.59 -19.83 9.15
CA ALA A 190 11.49 -21.29 9.01
C ALA A 190 12.85 -21.93 8.68
N VAL A 191 13.65 -21.32 7.79
CA VAL A 191 15.00 -21.78 7.45
C VAL A 191 15.93 -21.64 8.66
N GLU A 192 15.88 -20.54 9.38
CA GLU A 192 16.67 -20.34 10.59
C GLU A 192 16.31 -21.35 11.70
N ALA A 193 15.04 -21.56 11.96
CA ALA A 193 14.57 -22.53 12.96
C ALA A 193 15.02 -23.95 12.60
N ALA A 194 14.88 -24.34 11.33
CA ALA A 194 15.30 -25.67 10.86
C ALA A 194 16.84 -25.84 10.89
N SER A 195 17.61 -24.76 10.67
CA SER A 195 19.09 -24.78 10.70
C SER A 195 19.65 -24.85 12.11
N LYS A 196 18.97 -24.23 13.10
CA LYS A 196 19.33 -24.30 14.53
C LYS A 196 18.97 -25.66 15.17
N GLY A 197 18.08 -26.43 14.54
CA GLY A 197 17.65 -27.74 14.99
C GLY A 197 18.67 -28.85 14.70
N ARG A 198 18.34 -30.10 15.13
CA ARG A 198 19.16 -31.26 14.79
C ARG A 198 19.14 -31.49 13.26
N LYS A 199 20.25 -31.92 12.69
CA LYS A 199 20.38 -32.25 11.25
C LYS A 199 19.60 -33.53 10.91
N THR A 200 18.28 -33.41 10.83
CA THR A 200 17.39 -34.52 10.42
C THR A 200 17.03 -34.41 8.94
N ALA A 201 16.61 -35.51 8.33
CA ALA A 201 16.11 -35.48 6.95
C ALA A 201 14.90 -34.56 6.79
N ALA A 202 14.04 -34.48 7.80
CA ALA A 202 12.91 -33.57 7.83
C ALA A 202 13.33 -32.10 7.77
N ASN A 203 14.29 -31.68 8.60
CA ASN A 203 14.79 -30.31 8.60
C ASN A 203 15.48 -29.95 7.28
N LYS A 204 16.18 -30.91 6.65
CA LYS A 204 16.76 -30.69 5.32
C LYS A 204 15.69 -30.45 4.25
N GLN A 205 14.60 -31.20 4.27
CA GLN A 205 13.48 -31.01 3.35
C GLN A 205 12.79 -29.65 3.55
N ILE A 206 12.62 -29.20 4.81
CA ILE A 206 12.07 -27.86 5.12
C ILE A 206 12.99 -26.78 4.55
N ILE A 207 14.28 -26.83 4.78
CA ILE A 207 15.25 -25.85 4.28
C ILE A 207 15.22 -25.81 2.74
N GLU A 208 15.24 -26.95 2.07
CA GLU A 208 15.18 -27.02 0.61
C GLU A 208 13.86 -26.46 0.07
N GLY A 209 12.73 -26.76 0.73
CA GLY A 209 11.42 -26.28 0.35
C GLY A 209 11.29 -24.76 0.49
N GLU A 210 11.69 -24.23 1.64
CA GLU A 210 11.62 -22.77 1.89
C GLU A 210 12.63 -22.01 1.02
N THR A 211 13.83 -22.54 0.79
CA THR A 211 14.80 -21.92 -0.14
C THR A 211 14.24 -21.83 -1.56
N ARG A 212 13.53 -22.86 -2.05
CA ARG A 212 12.86 -22.80 -3.36
C ARG A 212 11.75 -21.75 -3.40
N LYS A 213 10.97 -21.61 -2.32
CA LYS A 213 9.93 -20.56 -2.21
C LYS A 213 10.57 -19.16 -2.24
N MET A 214 11.62 -18.94 -1.48
CA MET A 214 12.38 -17.68 -1.46
C MET A 214 12.89 -17.34 -2.86
N GLN A 215 13.53 -18.28 -3.56
CA GLN A 215 14.01 -18.08 -4.93
C GLN A 215 12.87 -17.71 -5.90
N ALA A 216 11.70 -18.35 -5.77
CA ALA A 216 10.54 -18.00 -6.58
C ALA A 216 10.03 -16.58 -6.28
N LEU A 217 10.03 -16.16 -5.01
CA LEU A 217 9.66 -14.81 -4.59
C LEU A 217 10.69 -13.77 -5.07
N GLU A 218 12.00 -14.08 -5.01
CA GLU A 218 13.06 -13.20 -5.53
C GLU A 218 12.94 -12.99 -7.05
N ILE A 219 12.58 -14.03 -7.80
CA ILE A 219 12.29 -13.89 -9.24
C ILE A 219 11.04 -13.03 -9.47
N PHE A 220 10.00 -13.22 -8.67
CA PHE A 220 8.75 -12.45 -8.77
C PHE A 220 8.94 -10.98 -8.44
N THR A 221 9.71 -10.67 -7.40
CA THR A 221 10.00 -9.31 -6.95
C THR A 221 11.17 -8.66 -7.68
N ARG A 222 12.01 -9.45 -8.38
CA ARG A 222 13.28 -9.04 -9.01
C ARG A 222 14.25 -8.40 -8.02
N MET A 223 14.20 -8.88 -6.78
CA MET A 223 15.07 -8.44 -5.67
C MET A 223 15.50 -9.65 -4.87
N THR A 224 16.63 -9.55 -4.17
CA THR A 224 16.99 -10.53 -3.14
C THR A 224 16.01 -10.43 -1.97
N SER A 225 15.83 -11.51 -1.24
CA SER A 225 14.92 -11.54 -0.07
C SER A 225 15.26 -10.45 0.95
N GLU A 226 16.54 -10.26 1.25
CA GLU A 226 17.04 -9.20 2.16
C GLU A 226 16.75 -7.80 1.59
N GLY A 227 17.08 -7.57 0.31
CA GLY A 227 16.85 -6.29 -0.35
C GLY A 227 15.37 -5.93 -0.45
N TYR A 228 14.49 -6.94 -0.59
CA TYR A 228 13.04 -6.71 -0.59
C TYR A 228 12.53 -6.27 0.77
N VAL A 229 12.93 -6.97 1.85
CA VAL A 229 12.53 -6.62 3.23
C VAL A 229 13.03 -5.22 3.60
N GLU A 230 14.23 -4.84 3.16
CA GLU A 230 14.76 -3.50 3.39
C GLU A 230 13.96 -2.42 2.63
N ALA A 231 13.67 -2.66 1.35
CA ALA A 231 12.87 -1.75 0.53
C ALA A 231 11.42 -1.61 1.04
N PHE A 232 10.86 -2.67 1.62
CA PHE A 232 9.51 -2.65 2.18
C PHE A 232 9.42 -1.83 3.48
N LYS A 233 10.50 -1.73 4.25
CA LYS A 233 10.55 -0.95 5.50
C LYS A 233 10.64 0.57 5.29
N GLN A 234 10.98 1.02 4.09
CA GLN A 234 11.00 2.44 3.71
C GLN A 234 9.60 3.02 3.56
#